data_3bbc394e71ab438e8da5783fb2cd4496
#
_entry.id   3bbc394e71ab438e8da5783fb2cd4496
#
_cell.length_a   1.000
_cell.length_b   1.000
_cell.length_c   1.000
_cell.angle_alpha   90.00
_cell.angle_beta   90.00
_cell.angle_gamma   90.00
#
_symmetry.space_group_name_H-M   'P 1'
#
loop_
_entity.id
_entity.type
_entity.pdbx_description
1 polymer ?
#
loop_
_entity_poly.entity_id
_entity_poly.type
_entity_poly.pdbx_seq_one_letter_code
_entity_poly.pdbx_strand_id
1 'polypeptide(L)'
;MNIINFFVELLKDPRAAIASWIAMGVAPTLGFIFIIIFVETGVVFFPVLPGDSLLFAAGVFAAPDSATGKAALPLMALLPVVWCAPIIGDQCNYWIGHFFGRRILESGKVKAMTPERIEKTEKMIEKWGPLAVFLGRFFPFIRTFMPFISGISGMRWSRFTPFSILGGLCWSSLFTLMGYFFGGIPAVQQHFELIIILILVVSLVPTIIGLLKAKFGKKKQTEDAPAEVRAER
;
A
#
# COMPACT_ATOMS: atom_id res chain seq x y z
N MET A 1 -22.00 13.65 8.60
CA MET A 1 -20.93 13.64 7.56
C MET A 1 -21.17 12.41 6.69
N ASN A 2 -21.41 12.56 5.37
CA ASN A 2 -21.62 11.42 4.49
C ASN A 2 -20.30 10.66 4.32
N ILE A 3 -20.36 9.33 4.29
CA ILE A 3 -19.17 8.45 4.12
C ILE A 3 -18.33 8.86 2.91
N ILE A 4 -18.99 9.27 1.82
CA ILE A 4 -18.31 9.74 0.61
C ILE A 4 -17.48 11.00 0.88
N ASN A 5 -18.03 11.98 1.60
CA ASN A 5 -17.31 13.21 1.93
C ASN A 5 -16.12 12.94 2.85
N PHE A 6 -16.26 11.99 3.79
CA PHE A 6 -15.16 11.54 4.64
C PHE A 6 -13.97 10.98 3.84
N PHE A 7 -14.24 10.12 2.86
CA PHE A 7 -13.18 9.59 2.00
C PHE A 7 -12.59 10.65 1.06
N VAL A 8 -13.40 11.57 0.57
CA VAL A 8 -12.93 12.67 -0.29
C VAL A 8 -12.02 13.63 0.49
N GLU A 9 -12.35 13.96 1.72
CA GLU A 9 -11.50 14.76 2.60
C GLU A 9 -10.18 14.08 2.92
N LEU A 10 -10.25 12.77 3.26
CA LEU A 10 -9.06 11.96 3.52
C LEU A 10 -8.11 11.88 2.31
N LEU A 11 -8.67 11.78 1.10
CA LEU A 11 -7.88 11.76 -0.14
C LEU A 11 -7.27 13.13 -0.48
N LYS A 12 -7.97 14.23 -0.15
CA LYS A 12 -7.51 15.59 -0.44
C LYS A 12 -6.48 16.07 0.57
N ASP A 13 -6.74 15.86 1.85
CA ASP A 13 -5.88 16.35 2.94
C ASP A 13 -5.88 15.38 4.14
N PRO A 14 -5.00 14.35 4.12
CA PRO A 14 -4.86 13.41 5.25
C PRO A 14 -4.49 14.10 6.56
N ARG A 15 -3.80 15.25 6.50
CA ARG A 15 -3.40 16.02 7.68
C ARG A 15 -4.62 16.65 8.34
N ALA A 16 -5.47 17.34 7.58
CA ALA A 16 -6.71 17.91 8.09
C ALA A 16 -7.65 16.84 8.65
N ALA A 17 -7.73 15.69 8.01
CA ALA A 17 -8.51 14.55 8.49
C ALA A 17 -8.02 14.08 9.87
N ILE A 18 -6.71 13.83 10.03
CA ILE A 18 -6.14 13.41 11.33
C ILE A 18 -6.33 14.50 12.38
N ALA A 19 -6.12 15.77 12.05
CA ALA A 19 -6.32 16.88 12.97
C ALA A 19 -7.76 16.92 13.52
N SER A 20 -8.75 16.70 12.66
CA SER A 20 -10.16 16.61 13.06
C SER A 20 -10.45 15.40 13.98
N TRP A 21 -9.78 14.28 13.75
CA TRP A 21 -9.92 13.08 14.61
C TRP A 21 -9.25 13.27 15.97
N ILE A 22 -8.10 13.94 16.02
CA ILE A 22 -7.41 14.28 17.27
C ILE A 22 -8.30 15.13 18.17
N ALA A 23 -9.12 16.02 17.61
CA ALA A 23 -10.11 16.77 18.37
C ALA A 23 -11.17 15.87 19.05
N MET A 24 -11.42 14.66 18.52
CA MET A 24 -12.31 13.67 19.16
C MET A 24 -11.59 12.80 20.21
N GLY A 25 -10.25 12.91 20.30
CA GLY A 25 -9.41 12.17 21.22
C GLY A 25 -8.48 11.15 20.54
N VAL A 26 -7.46 10.70 21.30
CA VAL A 26 -6.42 9.79 20.79
C VAL A 26 -6.99 8.43 20.37
N ALA A 27 -7.87 7.82 21.20
CA ALA A 27 -8.40 6.49 20.92
C ALA A 27 -9.25 6.41 19.64
N PRO A 28 -10.22 7.32 19.39
CA PRO A 28 -10.91 7.36 18.09
C PRO A 28 -9.97 7.57 16.90
N THR A 29 -8.98 8.44 17.04
CA THR A 29 -7.99 8.70 15.99
C THR A 29 -7.23 7.43 15.60
N LEU A 30 -6.71 6.70 16.58
CA LEU A 30 -6.02 5.43 16.36
C LEU A 30 -6.96 4.39 15.73
N GLY A 31 -8.23 4.36 16.13
CA GLY A 31 -9.24 3.51 15.54
C GLY A 31 -9.49 3.81 14.06
N PHE A 32 -9.61 5.07 13.68
CA PHE A 32 -9.77 5.47 12.27
C PHE A 32 -8.53 5.12 11.44
N ILE A 33 -7.33 5.39 11.95
CA ILE A 33 -6.07 5.02 11.31
C ILE A 33 -6.03 3.50 11.08
N PHE A 34 -6.35 2.70 12.11
CA PHE A 34 -6.42 1.25 12.00
C PHE A 34 -7.37 0.79 10.91
N ILE A 35 -8.62 1.27 10.94
CA ILE A 35 -9.67 0.85 10.00
C ILE A 35 -9.27 1.19 8.56
N ILE A 36 -8.75 2.39 8.32
CA ILE A 36 -8.39 2.82 6.96
C ILE A 36 -7.26 1.97 6.40
N ILE A 37 -6.18 1.76 7.18
CA ILE A 37 -5.05 0.93 6.76
C ILE A 37 -5.47 -0.53 6.60
N PHE A 38 -6.30 -1.04 7.51
CA PHE A 38 -6.85 -2.39 7.43
C PHE A 38 -7.70 -2.59 6.15
N VAL A 39 -8.59 -1.65 5.84
CA VAL A 39 -9.44 -1.73 4.65
C VAL A 39 -8.61 -1.62 3.37
N GLU A 40 -7.63 -0.72 3.32
CA GLU A 40 -6.73 -0.55 2.18
C GLU A 40 -5.97 -1.84 1.85
N THR A 41 -5.45 -2.53 2.87
CA THR A 41 -4.64 -3.74 2.68
C THR A 41 -5.47 -5.01 2.64
N GLY A 42 -6.55 -5.07 3.40
CA GLY A 42 -7.38 -6.26 3.57
C GLY A 42 -8.46 -6.45 2.50
N VAL A 43 -8.85 -5.37 1.83
CA VAL A 43 -9.94 -5.42 0.85
C VAL A 43 -9.40 -5.05 -0.53
N VAL A 44 -9.24 -6.07 -1.38
CA VAL A 44 -8.72 -5.93 -2.77
C VAL A 44 -9.51 -4.92 -3.62
N PHE A 45 -10.74 -4.58 -3.21
CA PHE A 45 -11.64 -3.71 -3.97
C PHE A 45 -11.34 -2.21 -3.85
N PHE A 46 -10.50 -1.79 -2.88
CA PHE A 46 -10.21 -0.38 -2.60
C PHE A 46 -8.72 -0.03 -2.67
N PRO A 47 -8.06 -0.18 -3.85
CA PRO A 47 -6.62 0.08 -3.98
C PRO A 47 -6.28 1.58 -4.02
N VAL A 48 -7.21 2.47 -3.72
CA VAL A 48 -7.09 3.93 -3.93
C VAL A 48 -6.93 4.71 -2.62
N LEU A 49 -6.99 4.03 -1.45
CA LEU A 49 -6.82 4.76 -0.19
C LEU A 49 -5.36 5.21 0.00
N PRO A 50 -5.15 6.43 0.53
CA PRO A 50 -3.80 7.02 0.65
C PRO A 50 -3.07 6.55 1.93
N GLY A 51 -2.84 5.23 2.09
CA GLY A 51 -2.22 4.66 3.29
C GLY A 51 -0.83 5.19 3.58
N ASP A 52 0.02 5.35 2.54
CA ASP A 52 1.37 5.90 2.67
C ASP A 52 1.33 7.32 3.26
N SER A 53 0.44 8.17 2.69
CA SER A 53 0.26 9.54 3.15
C SER A 53 -0.36 9.62 4.55
N LEU A 54 -1.28 8.69 4.86
CA LEU A 54 -1.89 8.61 6.18
C LEU A 54 -0.87 8.20 7.25
N LEU A 55 -0.02 7.21 6.97
CA LEU A 55 1.05 6.79 7.86
C LEU A 55 2.06 7.90 8.11
N PHE A 56 2.46 8.60 7.05
CA PHE A 56 3.35 9.75 7.15
C PHE A 56 2.71 10.87 7.98
N ALA A 57 1.47 11.25 7.69
CA ALA A 57 0.75 12.29 8.43
C ALA A 57 0.56 11.91 9.91
N ALA A 58 0.22 10.65 10.21
CA ALA A 58 0.13 10.16 11.59
C ALA A 58 1.48 10.26 12.32
N GLY A 59 2.57 9.96 11.63
CA GLY A 59 3.94 10.16 12.13
C GLY A 59 4.24 11.62 12.46
N VAL A 60 3.83 12.56 11.61
CA VAL A 60 3.99 14.01 11.87
C VAL A 60 3.27 14.42 13.15
N PHE A 61 2.04 13.96 13.38
CA PHE A 61 1.31 14.24 14.62
C PHE A 61 1.84 13.51 15.85
N ALA A 62 2.65 12.46 15.65
CA ALA A 62 3.36 11.79 16.72
C ALA A 62 4.70 12.46 17.06
N ALA A 63 5.21 13.37 16.22
CA ALA A 63 6.38 14.16 16.50
C ALA A 63 6.06 15.23 17.57
N PRO A 64 7.02 15.57 18.46
CA PRO A 64 6.86 16.68 19.39
C PRO A 64 6.71 18.00 18.61
N ASP A 65 5.68 18.75 18.96
CA ASP A 65 5.46 20.09 18.41
C ASP A 65 6.57 21.04 18.88
N SER A 66 7.12 21.85 17.97
CA SER A 66 8.26 22.74 18.26
C SER A 66 7.95 23.82 19.30
N ALA A 67 6.67 24.21 19.45
CA ALA A 67 6.25 25.28 20.37
C ALA A 67 5.90 24.72 21.75
N THR A 68 5.25 23.54 21.80
CA THR A 68 4.71 22.97 23.05
C THR A 68 5.55 21.83 23.61
N GLY A 69 6.43 21.25 22.81
CA GLY A 69 7.21 20.04 23.14
C GLY A 69 6.37 18.78 23.30
N LYS A 70 5.05 18.85 23.03
CA LYS A 70 4.12 17.71 23.20
C LYS A 70 3.70 17.15 21.84
N ALA A 71 3.60 15.82 21.76
CA ALA A 71 3.03 15.14 20.61
C ALA A 71 1.50 15.09 20.72
N ALA A 72 0.80 15.29 19.61
CA ALA A 72 -0.65 15.17 19.56
C ALA A 72 -1.09 13.69 19.58
N LEU A 73 -0.26 12.78 19.06
CA LEU A 73 -0.45 11.34 19.12
C LEU A 73 0.76 10.70 19.82
N PRO A 74 0.56 9.85 20.85
CA PRO A 74 1.67 9.11 21.45
C PRO A 74 2.25 8.09 20.47
N LEU A 75 3.53 8.21 20.11
CA LEU A 75 4.19 7.28 19.16
C LEU A 75 4.08 5.82 19.61
N MET A 76 4.22 5.56 20.91
CA MET A 76 4.13 4.21 21.48
C MET A 76 2.73 3.59 21.36
N ALA A 77 1.68 4.40 21.26
CA ALA A 77 0.33 3.91 20.99
C ALA A 77 0.06 3.80 19.48
N LEU A 78 0.68 4.65 18.68
CA LEU A 78 0.53 4.65 17.22
C LEU A 78 1.22 3.42 16.57
N LEU A 79 2.44 3.10 16.96
CA LEU A 79 3.23 2.02 16.35
C LEU A 79 2.51 0.67 16.33
N PRO A 80 1.95 0.14 17.44
CA PRO A 80 1.20 -1.11 17.41
C PRO A 80 0.02 -1.08 16.44
N VAL A 81 -0.67 0.05 16.36
CA VAL A 81 -1.84 0.23 15.46
C VAL A 81 -1.41 0.12 14.01
N VAL A 82 -0.38 0.88 13.60
CA VAL A 82 0.10 0.89 12.20
C VAL A 82 0.82 -0.41 11.82
N TRP A 83 1.25 -1.22 12.78
CA TRP A 83 1.80 -2.55 12.54
C TRP A 83 0.69 -3.60 12.40
N CYS A 84 -0.26 -3.62 13.34
CA CYS A 84 -1.31 -4.63 13.36
C CYS A 84 -2.29 -4.48 12.19
N ALA A 85 -2.65 -3.25 11.83
CA ALA A 85 -3.65 -3.00 10.78
C ALA A 85 -3.28 -3.64 9.43
N PRO A 86 -2.09 -3.38 8.85
CA PRO A 86 -1.71 -3.98 7.58
C PRO A 86 -1.44 -5.48 7.68
N ILE A 87 -0.90 -5.96 8.80
CA ILE A 87 -0.64 -7.39 8.99
C ILE A 87 -1.96 -8.17 9.00
N ILE A 88 -2.94 -7.72 9.79
CA ILE A 88 -4.26 -8.35 9.85
C ILE A 88 -4.96 -8.22 8.50
N GLY A 89 -4.86 -7.06 7.85
CA GLY A 89 -5.39 -6.84 6.51
C GLY A 89 -4.86 -7.84 5.49
N ASP A 90 -3.55 -8.04 5.45
CA ASP A 90 -2.91 -9.02 4.56
C ASP A 90 -3.41 -10.45 4.81
N GLN A 91 -3.54 -10.85 6.09
CA GLN A 91 -4.06 -12.19 6.42
C GLN A 91 -5.50 -12.35 5.91
N CYS A 92 -6.36 -11.35 6.14
CA CYS A 92 -7.73 -11.36 5.62
C CYS A 92 -7.75 -11.46 4.09
N ASN A 93 -6.93 -10.66 3.42
CA ASN A 93 -6.85 -10.63 1.96
C ASN A 93 -6.33 -11.96 1.38
N TYR A 94 -5.32 -12.58 2.03
CA TYR A 94 -4.83 -13.92 1.68
C TYR A 94 -5.95 -14.96 1.79
N TRP A 95 -6.70 -14.98 2.89
CA TRP A 95 -7.79 -15.94 3.08
C TRP A 95 -8.96 -15.70 2.13
N ILE A 96 -9.27 -14.44 1.80
CA ILE A 96 -10.24 -14.11 0.75
C ILE A 96 -9.77 -14.70 -0.59
N GLY A 97 -8.50 -14.54 -0.94
CA GLY A 97 -7.91 -15.13 -2.14
C GLY A 97 -7.97 -16.65 -2.14
N HIS A 98 -7.65 -17.26 -1.01
CA HIS A 98 -7.64 -18.72 -0.87
C HIS A 98 -9.02 -19.36 -1.03
N PHE A 99 -10.06 -18.79 -0.40
CA PHE A 99 -11.40 -19.36 -0.40
C PHE A 99 -12.26 -18.90 -1.58
N PHE A 100 -12.13 -17.65 -1.97
CA PHE A 100 -13.03 -17.01 -2.94
C PHE A 100 -12.34 -16.56 -4.22
N GLY A 101 -11.02 -16.70 -4.32
CA GLY A 101 -10.22 -16.10 -5.38
C GLY A 101 -10.70 -16.45 -6.79
N ARG A 102 -10.95 -17.73 -7.09
CA ARG A 102 -11.47 -18.15 -8.40
C ARG A 102 -12.81 -17.52 -8.73
N ARG A 103 -13.77 -17.54 -7.81
CA ARG A 103 -15.10 -16.93 -8.02
C ARG A 103 -15.01 -15.43 -8.26
N ILE A 104 -14.11 -14.75 -7.55
CA ILE A 104 -13.90 -13.30 -7.68
C ILE A 104 -13.32 -12.99 -9.05
N LEU A 105 -12.32 -13.74 -9.51
CA LEU A 105 -11.71 -13.57 -10.83
C LEU A 105 -12.72 -13.82 -11.95
N GLU A 106 -13.47 -14.92 -11.90
CA GLU A 106 -14.48 -15.29 -12.88
C GLU A 106 -15.65 -14.28 -12.94
N SER A 107 -15.97 -13.63 -11.84
CA SER A 107 -17.07 -12.64 -11.78
C SER A 107 -16.77 -11.34 -12.55
N GLY A 108 -15.52 -11.05 -12.87
CA GLY A 108 -15.09 -9.81 -13.54
C GLY A 108 -15.39 -8.52 -12.75
N LYS A 109 -15.88 -8.64 -11.50
CA LYS A 109 -16.31 -7.49 -10.68
C LYS A 109 -15.16 -6.63 -10.18
N VAL A 110 -13.95 -7.18 -10.12
CA VAL A 110 -12.77 -6.45 -9.66
C VAL A 110 -12.01 -5.85 -10.84
N LYS A 111 -12.44 -4.68 -11.29
CA LYS A 111 -11.81 -3.96 -12.41
C LYS A 111 -10.31 -3.69 -12.21
N ALA A 112 -9.84 -3.65 -10.97
CA ALA A 112 -8.43 -3.47 -10.64
C ALA A 112 -7.58 -4.73 -10.90
N MET A 113 -8.18 -5.93 -10.97
CA MET A 113 -7.53 -7.21 -11.27
C MET A 113 -7.51 -7.48 -12.76
N THR A 114 -6.68 -6.77 -13.49
CA THR A 114 -6.46 -7.07 -14.90
C THR A 114 -5.62 -8.35 -15.05
N PRO A 115 -5.84 -9.16 -16.10
CA PRO A 115 -5.03 -10.37 -16.37
C PRO A 115 -3.52 -10.09 -16.34
N GLU A 116 -3.10 -8.93 -16.87
CA GLU A 116 -1.70 -8.50 -16.88
C GLU A 116 -1.12 -8.31 -15.46
N ARG A 117 -1.91 -7.76 -14.53
CA ARG A 117 -1.48 -7.56 -13.13
C ARG A 117 -1.39 -8.86 -12.36
N ILE A 118 -2.31 -9.79 -12.63
CA ILE A 118 -2.29 -11.12 -12.05
C ILE A 118 -1.04 -11.86 -12.52
N GLU A 119 -0.82 -11.94 -13.83
CA GLU A 119 0.34 -12.58 -14.44
C GLU A 119 1.66 -12.01 -13.93
N LYS A 120 1.75 -10.69 -13.80
CA LYS A 120 2.94 -10.03 -13.26
C LYS A 120 3.22 -10.42 -11.80
N THR A 121 2.17 -10.55 -11.00
CA THR A 121 2.30 -10.95 -9.59
C THR A 121 2.66 -12.42 -9.48
N GLU A 122 2.04 -13.29 -10.29
CA GLU A 122 2.38 -14.72 -10.36
C GLU A 122 3.84 -14.93 -10.78
N LYS A 123 4.32 -14.27 -11.82
CA LYS A 123 5.73 -14.31 -12.23
C LYS A 123 6.68 -13.83 -11.13
N MET A 124 6.26 -12.85 -10.33
CA MET A 124 7.05 -12.40 -9.20
C MET A 124 7.11 -13.46 -8.10
N ILE A 125 5.98 -14.13 -7.82
CA ILE A 125 5.91 -15.24 -6.87
C ILE A 125 6.73 -16.43 -7.35
N GLU A 126 6.66 -16.80 -8.63
CA GLU A 126 7.46 -17.88 -9.22
C GLU A 126 8.96 -17.60 -9.12
N LYS A 127 9.37 -16.35 -9.40
CA LYS A 127 10.78 -15.96 -9.39
C LYS A 127 11.37 -15.84 -8.00
N TRP A 128 10.64 -15.26 -7.05
CA TRP A 128 11.15 -14.86 -5.74
C TRP A 128 10.55 -15.66 -4.59
N GLY A 129 9.55 -16.52 -4.86
CA GLY A 129 8.86 -17.29 -3.83
C GLY A 129 8.25 -16.40 -2.74
N PRO A 130 8.35 -16.81 -1.46
CA PRO A 130 7.83 -16.02 -0.34
C PRO A 130 8.45 -14.63 -0.19
N LEU A 131 9.69 -14.42 -0.68
CA LEU A 131 10.33 -13.10 -0.67
C LEU A 131 9.59 -12.09 -1.55
N ALA A 132 8.84 -12.56 -2.56
CA ALA A 132 7.98 -11.72 -3.38
C ALA A 132 6.91 -10.99 -2.54
N VAL A 133 6.42 -11.62 -1.48
CA VAL A 133 5.43 -11.02 -0.56
C VAL A 133 6.02 -9.80 0.14
N PHE A 134 7.24 -9.92 0.65
CA PHE A 134 7.96 -8.79 1.26
C PHE A 134 8.27 -7.69 0.25
N LEU A 135 8.90 -8.03 -0.88
CA LEU A 135 9.32 -7.06 -1.90
C LEU A 135 8.11 -6.40 -2.58
N GLY A 136 7.04 -7.16 -2.81
CA GLY A 136 5.81 -6.68 -3.44
C GLY A 136 5.17 -5.53 -2.67
N ARG A 137 5.40 -5.45 -1.36
CA ARG A 137 4.83 -4.42 -0.51
C ARG A 137 5.34 -3.01 -0.83
N PHE A 138 6.54 -2.90 -1.36
CA PHE A 138 7.13 -1.63 -1.79
C PHE A 138 6.65 -1.16 -3.17
N PHE A 139 5.81 -1.96 -3.84
CA PHE A 139 5.18 -1.59 -5.10
C PHE A 139 3.68 -1.34 -4.89
N PRO A 140 3.19 -0.10 -5.03
CA PRO A 140 1.84 0.30 -4.62
C PRO A 140 0.72 -0.59 -5.16
N PHE A 141 0.79 -0.99 -6.43
CA PHE A 141 -0.23 -1.87 -7.02
C PHE A 141 -0.03 -3.34 -6.64
N ILE A 142 1.21 -3.80 -6.52
CA ILE A 142 1.52 -5.21 -6.24
C ILE A 142 1.16 -5.54 -4.79
N ARG A 143 1.39 -4.62 -3.84
CA ARG A 143 1.15 -4.86 -2.41
C ARG A 143 -0.29 -5.28 -2.10
N THR A 144 -1.27 -4.65 -2.75
CA THR A 144 -2.69 -4.96 -2.52
C THR A 144 -3.10 -6.31 -3.10
N PHE A 145 -2.48 -6.69 -4.23
CA PHE A 145 -2.80 -7.95 -4.92
C PHE A 145 -1.97 -9.13 -4.44
N MET A 146 -0.77 -8.88 -3.90
CA MET A 146 0.16 -9.93 -3.50
C MET A 146 -0.44 -10.93 -2.50
N PRO A 147 -1.09 -10.51 -1.39
CA PRO A 147 -1.72 -11.43 -0.46
C PRO A 147 -2.83 -12.26 -1.12
N PHE A 148 -3.68 -11.61 -1.91
CA PHE A 148 -4.79 -12.25 -2.61
C PHE A 148 -4.30 -13.32 -3.62
N ILE A 149 -3.33 -12.96 -4.46
CA ILE A 149 -2.78 -13.89 -5.47
C ILE A 149 -1.98 -15.00 -4.80
N SER A 150 -1.27 -14.73 -3.69
CA SER A 150 -0.61 -15.76 -2.89
C SER A 150 -1.62 -16.79 -2.36
N GLY A 151 -2.82 -16.32 -1.96
CA GLY A 151 -3.91 -17.20 -1.56
C GLY A 151 -4.45 -18.05 -2.70
N ILE A 152 -4.66 -17.49 -3.89
CA ILE A 152 -5.15 -18.19 -5.08
C ILE A 152 -4.13 -19.22 -5.59
N SER A 153 -2.84 -18.84 -5.63
CA SER A 153 -1.75 -19.69 -6.12
C SER A 153 -1.42 -20.86 -5.19
N GLY A 154 -2.12 -20.97 -4.05
CA GLY A 154 -1.91 -22.06 -3.11
C GLY A 154 -0.60 -21.98 -2.32
N MET A 155 0.00 -20.79 -2.22
CA MET A 155 1.16 -20.57 -1.34
C MET A 155 0.77 -20.97 0.09
N ARG A 156 1.59 -21.79 0.77
CA ARG A 156 1.31 -22.18 2.15
C ARG A 156 1.30 -20.97 3.07
N TRP A 157 0.28 -20.85 3.90
CA TRP A 157 0.13 -19.76 4.88
C TRP A 157 1.37 -19.57 5.75
N SER A 158 2.01 -20.67 6.19
CA SER A 158 3.26 -20.63 6.95
C SER A 158 4.45 -20.01 6.22
N ARG A 159 4.44 -20.00 4.88
CA ARG A 159 5.45 -19.32 4.06
C ARG A 159 5.07 -17.87 3.75
N PHE A 160 3.78 -17.59 3.62
CA PHE A 160 3.27 -16.25 3.36
C PHE A 160 3.42 -15.33 4.59
N THR A 161 2.96 -15.79 5.76
CA THR A 161 2.78 -14.97 6.97
C THR A 161 4.07 -14.29 7.46
N PRO A 162 5.23 -14.96 7.59
CA PRO A 162 6.44 -14.30 8.07
C PRO A 162 6.88 -13.14 7.19
N PHE A 163 6.79 -13.29 5.87
CA PHE A 163 7.18 -12.25 4.92
C PHE A 163 6.16 -11.12 4.86
N SER A 164 4.86 -11.40 5.04
CA SER A 164 3.81 -10.41 5.19
C SER A 164 4.01 -9.57 6.46
N ILE A 165 4.30 -10.21 7.60
CA ILE A 165 4.57 -9.54 8.86
C ILE A 165 5.80 -8.62 8.72
N LEU A 166 6.92 -9.16 8.24
CA LEU A 166 8.15 -8.39 8.05
C LEU A 166 7.93 -7.20 7.09
N GLY A 167 7.26 -7.43 5.99
CA GLY A 167 6.93 -6.38 5.03
C GLY A 167 6.00 -5.32 5.64
N GLY A 168 4.99 -5.74 6.40
CA GLY A 168 4.08 -4.86 7.11
C GLY A 168 4.78 -3.97 8.12
N LEU A 169 5.63 -4.56 8.96
CA LEU A 169 6.43 -3.84 9.94
C LEU A 169 7.39 -2.83 9.27
N CYS A 170 8.15 -3.27 8.26
CA CYS A 170 9.10 -2.42 7.57
C CYS A 170 8.41 -1.24 6.87
N TRP A 171 7.36 -1.53 6.10
CA TRP A 171 6.64 -0.51 5.33
C TRP A 171 5.97 0.53 6.24
N SER A 172 5.18 0.09 7.22
CA SER A 172 4.47 1.02 8.10
C SER A 172 5.40 1.80 9.00
N SER A 173 6.49 1.17 9.51
CA SER A 173 7.52 1.87 10.28
C SER A 173 8.23 2.91 9.43
N LEU A 174 8.57 2.58 8.17
CA LEU A 174 9.25 3.50 7.27
C LEU A 174 8.47 4.82 7.13
N PHE A 175 7.21 4.74 6.71
CA PHE A 175 6.40 5.95 6.49
C PHE A 175 6.07 6.67 7.80
N THR A 176 5.73 5.96 8.86
CA THR A 176 5.42 6.57 10.16
C THR A 176 6.65 7.26 10.77
N LEU A 177 7.82 6.61 10.76
CA LEU A 177 9.04 7.21 11.30
C LEU A 177 9.57 8.33 10.40
N MET A 178 9.42 8.25 9.08
CA MET A 178 9.70 9.39 8.21
C MET A 178 8.83 10.59 8.61
N GLY A 179 7.53 10.41 8.82
CA GLY A 179 6.67 11.47 9.33
C GLY A 179 7.11 12.00 10.68
N TYR A 180 7.47 11.12 11.61
CA TYR A 180 7.92 11.47 12.96
C TYR A 180 9.22 12.32 12.94
N PHE A 181 10.24 11.87 12.20
CA PHE A 181 11.54 12.57 12.19
C PHE A 181 11.54 13.83 11.33
N PHE A 182 10.83 13.83 10.20
CA PHE A 182 10.82 14.96 9.28
C PHE A 182 9.65 15.92 9.51
N GLY A 183 8.60 15.50 10.20
CA GLY A 183 7.40 16.30 10.44
C GLY A 183 7.62 17.56 11.28
N GLY A 184 8.68 17.58 12.12
CA GLY A 184 9.09 18.75 12.91
C GLY A 184 9.85 19.82 12.11
N ILE A 185 10.26 19.54 10.87
CA ILE A 185 11.01 20.48 10.05
C ILE A 185 10.07 21.54 9.47
N PRO A 186 10.32 22.85 9.69
CA PRO A 186 9.42 23.92 9.19
C PRO A 186 9.17 23.86 7.69
N ALA A 187 10.17 23.54 6.88
CA ALA A 187 10.02 23.37 5.44
C ALA A 187 9.06 22.22 5.07
N VAL A 188 9.05 21.13 5.86
CA VAL A 188 8.13 19.99 5.66
C VAL A 188 6.71 20.41 6.01
N GLN A 189 6.53 21.19 7.07
CA GLN A 189 5.21 21.68 7.47
C GLN A 189 4.63 22.68 6.47
N GLN A 190 5.46 23.57 5.91
CA GLN A 190 5.06 24.57 4.90
C GLN A 190 4.73 23.93 3.55
N HIS A 191 5.41 22.86 3.18
CA HIS A 191 5.26 22.18 1.90
C HIS A 191 4.68 20.74 2.04
N PHE A 192 3.84 20.54 3.05
CA PHE A 192 3.31 19.23 3.39
C PHE A 192 2.60 18.55 2.21
N GLU A 193 1.82 19.31 1.44
CA GLU A 193 1.14 18.82 0.23
C GLU A 193 2.13 18.35 -0.83
N LEU A 194 3.21 19.12 -1.05
CA LEU A 194 4.26 18.74 -2.00
C LEU A 194 4.99 17.45 -1.57
N ILE A 195 5.20 17.27 -0.26
CA ILE A 195 5.84 16.08 0.29
C ILE A 195 4.95 14.86 0.13
N ILE A 196 3.65 14.99 0.39
CA ILE A 196 2.68 13.92 0.12
C ILE A 196 2.70 13.53 -1.36
N ILE A 197 2.66 14.52 -2.26
CA ILE A 197 2.75 14.29 -3.70
C ILE A 197 4.09 13.62 -4.05
N LEU A 198 5.19 14.07 -3.47
CA LEU A 198 6.51 13.48 -3.68
C LEU A 198 6.56 12.02 -3.20
N ILE A 199 6.03 11.71 -2.01
CA ILE A 199 5.93 10.34 -1.50
C ILE A 199 5.11 9.48 -2.47
N LEU A 200 3.99 9.98 -2.94
CA LEU A 200 3.12 9.28 -3.87
C LEU A 200 3.82 9.06 -5.21
N VAL A 201 4.52 10.06 -5.74
CA VAL A 201 5.33 9.95 -6.96
C VAL A 201 6.47 8.96 -6.78
N VAL A 202 7.24 9.05 -5.69
CA VAL A 202 8.35 8.12 -5.39
C VAL A 202 7.83 6.69 -5.26
N SER A 203 6.70 6.48 -4.61
CA SER A 203 6.05 5.17 -4.52
C SER A 203 5.60 4.63 -5.89
N LEU A 204 5.23 5.52 -6.83
CA LEU A 204 4.83 5.14 -8.19
C LEU A 204 6.01 4.92 -9.15
N VAL A 205 7.17 5.54 -8.89
CA VAL A 205 8.37 5.45 -9.77
C VAL A 205 8.77 4.00 -10.10
N PRO A 206 8.90 3.06 -9.14
CA PRO A 206 9.23 1.67 -9.48
C PRO A 206 8.21 1.02 -10.40
N THR A 207 6.94 1.36 -10.23
CA THR A 207 5.83 0.86 -11.06
C THR A 207 5.90 1.43 -12.47
N ILE A 208 6.17 2.72 -12.60
CA ILE A 208 6.32 3.40 -13.90
C ILE A 208 7.54 2.84 -14.65
N ILE A 209 8.68 2.69 -13.97
CA ILE A 209 9.89 2.11 -14.58
C ILE A 209 9.63 0.66 -15.01
N GLY A 210 8.91 -0.13 -14.20
CA GLY A 210 8.53 -1.49 -14.54
C GLY A 210 7.63 -1.57 -15.78
N LEU A 211 6.67 -0.66 -15.89
CA LEU A 211 5.77 -0.57 -17.05
C LEU A 211 6.50 -0.10 -18.32
N LEU A 212 7.39 0.88 -18.19
CA LEU A 212 8.21 1.35 -19.32
C LEU A 212 9.15 0.25 -19.82
N LYS A 213 9.86 -0.44 -18.93
CA LYS A 213 10.72 -1.57 -19.32
C LYS A 213 9.92 -2.71 -20.00
N ALA A 214 8.71 -3.02 -19.53
CA ALA A 214 7.84 -4.00 -20.15
C ALA A 214 7.39 -3.58 -21.56
N LYS A 215 7.09 -2.30 -21.75
CA LYS A 215 6.68 -1.74 -23.07
C LYS A 215 7.83 -1.71 -24.07
N PHE A 216 9.03 -1.32 -23.65
CA PHE A 216 10.20 -1.26 -24.50
C PHE A 216 10.84 -2.63 -24.74
N GLY A 217 10.77 -3.56 -23.75
CA GLY A 217 11.25 -4.93 -23.91
C GLY A 217 10.47 -5.75 -24.93
N LYS A 218 9.15 -5.56 -25.02
CA LYS A 218 8.32 -6.21 -26.07
C LYS A 218 8.66 -5.73 -27.48
N LYS A 219 9.08 -4.48 -27.64
CA LYS A 219 9.44 -3.94 -28.97
C LYS A 219 10.73 -4.57 -29.51
N LYS A 220 11.68 -4.89 -28.63
CA LYS A 220 12.95 -5.51 -29.03
C LYS A 220 12.82 -6.99 -29.43
N GLN A 221 11.93 -7.74 -28.77
CA GLN A 221 11.67 -9.16 -29.12
C GLN A 221 10.93 -9.32 -30.44
N THR A 222 10.16 -8.30 -30.88
CA THR A 222 9.45 -8.33 -32.18
C THR A 222 10.39 -7.95 -33.33
N GLU A 223 11.45 -7.20 -33.05
CA GLU A 223 12.42 -6.74 -34.04
C GLU A 223 13.53 -7.79 -34.29
N ASP A 224 13.85 -8.62 -33.28
CA ASP A 224 14.84 -9.68 -33.34
C ASP A 224 14.27 -11.05 -33.75
N ALA A 225 12.97 -11.15 -34.09
CA ALA A 225 12.35 -12.39 -34.58
C ALA A 225 12.82 -12.67 -36.02
N PRO A 226 13.30 -13.91 -36.34
CA PRO A 226 13.68 -14.28 -37.69
C PRO A 226 12.54 -14.01 -38.69
N ALA A 227 12.93 -13.63 -39.90
CA ALA A 227 11.99 -13.21 -40.96
C ALA A 227 10.93 -14.27 -41.32
N GLU A 228 11.19 -15.55 -41.06
CA GLU A 228 10.26 -16.67 -41.30
C GLU A 228 9.02 -16.66 -40.39
N VAL A 229 9.10 -16.11 -39.18
CA VAL A 229 7.96 -16.02 -38.25
C VAL A 229 7.07 -14.79 -38.50
N ARG A 230 7.53 -13.84 -39.34
CA ARG A 230 6.76 -12.65 -39.72
C ARG A 230 5.74 -12.88 -40.83
N ALA A 231 5.85 -13.96 -41.60
CA ALA A 231 4.99 -14.24 -42.76
C ALA A 231 3.72 -15.04 -42.43
N GLU A 232 3.63 -15.62 -41.21
CA GLU A 232 2.50 -16.49 -40.79
C GLU A 232 1.53 -15.83 -39.80
N ARG A 233 1.55 -14.51 -39.63
CA ARG A 233 0.58 -13.81 -38.76
C ARG A 233 -0.19 -12.73 -39.51
#